data_f99a3adf5e9a0cc5f1e2219b3a202a0f
#
_entry.id   f99a3adf5e9a0cc5f1e2219b3a202a0f
#
_cell.length_a   1.000
_cell.length_b   1.000
_cell.length_c   1.000
_cell.angle_alpha   90.00
_cell.angle_beta   90.00
_cell.angle_gamma   90.00
#
_symmetry.space_group_name_H-M   'P 1'
#
loop_
_entity.id
_entity.type
_entity.pdbx_description
1 polymer ?
#
loop_
_entity_poly.entity_id
_entity_poly.type
_entity_poly.pdbx_seq_one_letter_code
_entity_poly.pdbx_strand_id
1 'polypeptide(L)'
;LLMILGCHNVIMYNHSTFVLGYLLLMGYDVTGKAYLLRVEGLLVGMFLCMVIFYKNQKNRPYRRTFLDLFREFDLHSARGRWYLRLTLIVSSAMLIMSLLGLPRAMWAGIACMSVCLPFTEDCKVRAGKRGMFNIVGCLLFVVLYLVLPKSMYPYIGMIGGIGVGYSAGYAWQTAFNTFGALSIASGLFGMPAAVLLRIGANVFGAAYTMILNKLGDKFAQYMWVRKKAEI
;
A
#
# COMPACT_ATOMS: atom_id res chain seq x y z
N LEU A 1 -1.90 2.21 14.98
CA LEU A 1 -3.34 2.01 15.19
C LEU A 1 -3.96 1.15 14.09
N LEU A 2 -3.88 1.53 12.80
CA LEU A 2 -4.48 0.78 11.67
C LEU A 2 -4.04 -0.70 11.63
N MET A 3 -2.78 -0.99 11.93
CA MET A 3 -2.27 -2.36 11.97
C MET A 3 -2.86 -3.16 13.14
N ILE A 4 -3.02 -2.55 14.31
CA ILE A 4 -3.61 -3.19 15.48
C ILE A 4 -5.07 -3.53 15.23
N LEU A 5 -5.84 -2.58 14.69
CA LEU A 5 -7.27 -2.75 14.44
C LEU A 5 -7.58 -3.67 13.26
N GLY A 6 -6.77 -3.62 12.21
CA GLY A 6 -7.09 -4.25 10.93
C GLY A 6 -6.36 -5.56 10.63
N CYS A 7 -5.26 -5.88 11.32
CA CYS A 7 -4.39 -6.98 10.92
C CYS A 7 -4.08 -8.01 12.02
N HIS A 8 -5.04 -8.30 12.90
CA HIS A 8 -4.86 -9.33 13.92
C HIS A 8 -4.60 -10.73 13.32
N ASN A 9 -5.12 -11.00 12.13
CA ASN A 9 -4.77 -12.19 11.35
C ASN A 9 -3.90 -11.80 10.16
N VAL A 10 -2.61 -12.13 10.24
CA VAL A 10 -1.59 -11.78 9.25
C VAL A 10 -1.88 -12.40 7.87
N ILE A 11 -2.45 -13.62 7.85
CA ILE A 11 -2.73 -14.38 6.61
C ILE A 11 -3.78 -13.68 5.76
N MET A 12 -4.72 -12.96 6.37
CA MET A 12 -5.80 -12.27 5.67
C MET A 12 -5.36 -10.98 4.95
N TYR A 13 -4.14 -10.48 5.19
CA TYR A 13 -3.58 -9.27 4.58
C TYR A 13 -4.49 -8.02 4.69
N ASN A 14 -5.37 -7.95 5.67
CA ASN A 14 -6.32 -6.84 5.87
C ASN A 14 -5.64 -5.48 6.04
N HIS A 15 -4.37 -5.46 6.50
CA HIS A 15 -3.56 -4.25 6.56
C HIS A 15 -3.48 -3.55 5.20
N SER A 16 -3.44 -4.30 4.10
CA SER A 16 -3.38 -3.72 2.75
C SER A 16 -4.59 -2.82 2.48
N THR A 17 -5.78 -3.21 2.89
CA THR A 17 -7.01 -2.42 2.71
C THR A 17 -6.99 -1.15 3.57
N PHE A 18 -6.70 -1.27 4.86
CA PHE A 18 -6.76 -0.15 5.78
C PHE A 18 -5.63 0.86 5.57
N VAL A 19 -4.39 0.37 5.40
CA VAL A 19 -3.23 1.25 5.17
C VAL A 19 -3.31 1.88 3.78
N LEU A 20 -3.72 1.13 2.75
CA LEU A 20 -3.92 1.67 1.41
C LEU A 20 -4.98 2.78 1.40
N GLY A 21 -6.13 2.54 2.04
CA GLY A 21 -7.18 3.55 2.17
C GLY A 21 -6.67 4.83 2.83
N TYR A 22 -5.93 4.71 3.92
CA TYR A 22 -5.29 5.85 4.59
C TYR A 22 -4.31 6.59 3.68
N LEU A 23 -3.41 5.86 3.00
CA LEU A 23 -2.42 6.46 2.10
C LEU A 23 -3.07 7.19 0.92
N LEU A 24 -4.14 6.64 0.36
CA LEU A 24 -4.90 7.27 -0.72
C LEU A 24 -5.58 8.55 -0.22
N LEU A 25 -6.24 8.51 0.93
CA LEU A 25 -6.90 9.69 1.51
C LEU A 25 -5.89 10.80 1.84
N MET A 26 -4.72 10.45 2.39
CA MET A 26 -3.65 11.38 2.70
C MET A 26 -2.97 11.93 1.44
N GLY A 27 -2.83 11.13 0.40
CA GLY A 27 -2.12 11.51 -0.84
C GLY A 27 -2.95 12.35 -1.82
N TYR A 28 -4.25 12.51 -1.58
CA TYR A 28 -5.14 13.39 -2.35
C TYR A 28 -5.64 14.52 -1.45
N ASP A 29 -4.94 15.62 -1.49
CA ASP A 29 -5.32 16.80 -0.73
C ASP A 29 -6.59 17.43 -1.32
N VAL A 30 -7.59 17.68 -0.46
CA VAL A 30 -8.85 18.31 -0.83
C VAL A 30 -9.27 19.26 0.28
N THR A 31 -9.83 20.41 -0.12
CA THR A 31 -10.25 21.49 0.79
C THR A 31 -11.67 21.95 0.48
N GLY A 32 -12.28 22.69 1.39
CA GLY A 32 -13.59 23.28 1.20
C GLY A 32 -14.69 22.26 0.92
N LYS A 33 -15.52 22.52 -0.08
CA LYS A 33 -16.67 21.65 -0.45
C LYS A 33 -16.24 20.24 -0.82
N ALA A 34 -15.08 20.07 -1.48
CA ALA A 34 -14.57 18.74 -1.84
C ALA A 34 -14.20 17.90 -0.61
N TYR A 35 -13.75 18.53 0.47
CA TYR A 35 -13.52 17.85 1.75
C TYR A 35 -14.84 17.35 2.37
N LEU A 36 -15.88 18.19 2.37
CA LEU A 36 -17.19 17.80 2.88
C LEU A 36 -17.77 16.63 2.10
N LEU A 37 -17.76 16.68 0.76
CA LEU A 37 -18.19 15.57 -0.10
C LEU A 37 -17.42 14.30 0.16
N ARG A 38 -16.11 14.42 0.44
CA ARG A 38 -15.28 13.26 0.84
C ARG A 38 -15.77 12.66 2.16
N VAL A 39 -16.02 13.47 3.17
CA VAL A 39 -16.51 13.01 4.48
C VAL A 39 -17.88 12.33 4.32
N GLU A 40 -18.81 12.96 3.60
CA GLU A 40 -20.13 12.38 3.30
C GLU A 40 -20.01 11.03 2.58
N GLY A 41 -19.19 10.94 1.54
CA GLY A 41 -18.95 9.69 0.81
C GLY A 41 -18.34 8.59 1.69
N LEU A 42 -17.42 8.94 2.59
CA LEU A 42 -16.85 8.00 3.56
C LEU A 42 -17.90 7.52 4.57
N LEU A 43 -18.78 8.40 5.06
CA LEU A 43 -19.85 8.03 5.99
C LEU A 43 -20.86 7.11 5.33
N VAL A 44 -21.27 7.41 4.09
CA VAL A 44 -22.17 6.52 3.31
C VAL A 44 -21.51 5.18 3.06
N GLY A 45 -20.25 5.16 2.61
CA GLY A 45 -19.48 3.92 2.41
C GLY A 45 -19.35 3.10 3.69
N MET A 46 -19.04 3.75 4.82
CA MET A 46 -18.96 3.10 6.14
C MET A 46 -20.31 2.47 6.52
N PHE A 47 -21.40 3.20 6.35
CA PHE A 47 -22.74 2.69 6.65
C PHE A 47 -23.10 1.48 5.80
N LEU A 48 -22.88 1.53 4.49
CA LEU A 48 -23.12 0.41 3.58
C LEU A 48 -22.27 -0.81 3.94
N CYS A 49 -20.98 -0.63 4.19
CA CYS A 49 -20.09 -1.70 4.63
C CYS A 49 -20.58 -2.32 5.96
N MET A 50 -20.99 -1.49 6.92
CA MET A 50 -21.51 -1.94 8.20
C MET A 50 -22.79 -2.79 8.04
N VAL A 51 -23.73 -2.35 7.20
CA VAL A 51 -24.97 -3.09 6.93
C VAL A 51 -24.67 -4.43 6.27
N ILE A 52 -23.83 -4.43 5.23
CA ILE A 52 -23.44 -5.67 4.51
C ILE A 52 -22.72 -6.62 5.46
N PHE A 53 -21.76 -6.11 6.24
CA PHE A 53 -21.03 -6.90 7.21
C PHE A 53 -21.97 -7.50 8.26
N TYR A 54 -22.85 -6.69 8.84
CA TYR A 54 -23.83 -7.15 9.80
C TYR A 54 -24.73 -8.25 9.24
N LYS A 55 -25.30 -8.05 8.04
CA LYS A 55 -26.14 -9.07 7.37
C LYS A 55 -25.43 -10.41 7.18
N ASN A 56 -24.18 -10.36 6.75
CA ASN A 56 -23.41 -11.56 6.41
C ASN A 56 -22.78 -12.26 7.63
N GLN A 57 -22.57 -11.51 8.73
CA GLN A 57 -21.77 -11.99 9.85
C GLN A 57 -22.53 -12.08 11.18
N LYS A 58 -23.79 -11.60 11.26
CA LYS A 58 -24.57 -11.58 12.51
C LYS A 58 -24.70 -12.94 13.20
N ASN A 59 -24.68 -14.03 12.46
CA ASN A 59 -24.82 -15.39 12.98
C ASN A 59 -23.47 -16.08 13.26
N ARG A 60 -22.34 -15.39 13.07
CA ARG A 60 -21.01 -15.95 13.32
C ARG A 60 -20.62 -15.77 14.79
N PRO A 61 -20.20 -16.83 15.49
CA PRO A 61 -19.72 -16.70 16.87
C PRO A 61 -18.32 -16.07 16.87
N TYR A 62 -18.23 -14.79 17.15
CA TYR A 62 -16.95 -14.11 17.34
C TYR A 62 -16.51 -14.27 18.79
N ARG A 63 -15.26 -14.73 18.97
CA ARG A 63 -14.66 -14.94 20.30
C ARG A 63 -13.89 -13.71 20.79
N ARG A 64 -13.54 -12.76 19.90
CA ARG A 64 -12.73 -11.59 20.22
C ARG A 64 -13.60 -10.35 20.30
N THR A 65 -13.35 -9.55 21.33
CA THR A 65 -13.92 -8.21 21.48
C THR A 65 -12.97 -7.16 20.91
N PHE A 66 -13.45 -5.94 20.73
CA PHE A 66 -12.64 -4.81 20.27
C PHE A 66 -11.44 -4.52 21.20
N LEU A 67 -11.62 -4.67 22.52
CA LEU A 67 -10.54 -4.46 23.49
C LEU A 67 -9.45 -5.54 23.43
N ASP A 68 -9.80 -6.74 23.02
CA ASP A 68 -8.83 -7.83 22.90
C ASP A 68 -7.79 -7.54 21.82
N LEU A 69 -8.14 -6.77 20.76
CA LEU A 69 -7.19 -6.35 19.72
C LEU A 69 -6.03 -5.54 20.28
N PHE A 70 -6.30 -4.70 21.29
CA PHE A 70 -5.26 -3.91 21.96
C PHE A 70 -4.49 -4.75 22.99
N ARG A 71 -5.17 -5.63 23.71
CA ARG A 71 -4.54 -6.52 24.71
C ARG A 71 -3.59 -7.54 24.05
N GLU A 72 -3.94 -8.01 22.86
CA GLU A 72 -3.11 -8.93 22.08
C GLU A 72 -1.88 -8.24 21.44
N PHE A 73 -1.80 -6.90 21.49
CA PHE A 73 -0.67 -6.18 20.93
C PHE A 73 0.55 -6.29 21.83
N ASP A 74 1.56 -7.01 21.35
CA ASP A 74 2.85 -7.19 22.02
C ASP A 74 3.99 -6.86 21.03
N LEU A 75 4.82 -5.89 21.39
CA LEU A 75 5.99 -5.49 20.58
C LEU A 75 7.07 -6.57 20.51
N HIS A 76 7.13 -7.49 21.47
CA HIS A 76 8.09 -8.59 21.48
C HIS A 76 7.66 -9.74 20.56
N SER A 77 6.40 -9.79 20.18
CA SER A 77 5.89 -10.77 19.21
C SER A 77 6.42 -10.50 17.80
N ALA A 78 6.51 -11.54 16.98
CA ALA A 78 6.88 -11.39 15.56
C ALA A 78 5.91 -10.46 14.81
N ARG A 79 4.62 -10.53 15.14
CA ARG A 79 3.56 -9.69 14.60
C ARG A 79 3.75 -8.21 15.00
N GLY A 80 4.00 -7.93 16.28
CA GLY A 80 4.20 -6.56 16.77
C GLY A 80 5.46 -5.91 16.17
N ARG A 81 6.55 -6.66 16.07
CA ARG A 81 7.78 -6.18 15.38
C ARG A 81 7.53 -5.86 13.92
N TRP A 82 6.74 -6.67 13.21
CA TRP A 82 6.36 -6.38 11.83
C TRP A 82 5.48 -5.12 11.73
N TYR A 83 4.53 -4.91 12.64
CA TYR A 83 3.73 -3.68 12.68
C TYR A 83 4.59 -2.44 12.79
N LEU A 84 5.56 -2.46 13.72
CA LEU A 84 6.49 -1.35 13.92
C LEU A 84 7.36 -1.13 12.67
N ARG A 85 7.94 -2.21 12.13
CA ARG A 85 8.76 -2.18 10.92
C ARG A 85 7.99 -1.59 9.73
N LEU A 86 6.79 -2.07 9.46
CA LEU A 86 5.96 -1.56 8.38
C LEU A 86 5.65 -0.08 8.55
N THR A 87 5.26 0.32 9.75
CA THR A 87 4.95 1.73 10.07
C THR A 87 6.17 2.62 9.82
N LEU A 88 7.33 2.25 10.34
CA LEU A 88 8.57 3.03 10.17
C LEU A 88 8.98 3.12 8.70
N ILE A 89 8.95 2.02 7.96
CA ILE A 89 9.34 1.98 6.54
C ILE A 89 8.41 2.86 5.71
N VAL A 90 7.09 2.73 5.87
CA VAL A 90 6.12 3.51 5.09
C VAL A 90 6.21 4.99 5.43
N SER A 91 6.23 5.34 6.72
CA SER A 91 6.26 6.74 7.15
C SER A 91 7.55 7.45 6.74
N SER A 92 8.71 6.80 6.92
CA SER A 92 10.00 7.39 6.55
C SER A 92 10.18 7.50 5.03
N ALA A 93 9.70 6.53 4.24
CA ALA A 93 9.73 6.61 2.79
C ALA A 93 8.88 7.80 2.28
N MET A 94 7.69 7.98 2.84
CA MET A 94 6.82 9.10 2.48
C MET A 94 7.43 10.44 2.91
N LEU A 95 8.04 10.50 4.10
CA LEU A 95 8.73 11.70 4.58
C LEU A 95 9.88 12.09 3.64
N ILE A 96 10.73 11.13 3.25
CA ILE A 96 11.82 11.38 2.31
C ILE A 96 11.28 11.94 0.98
N MET A 97 10.26 11.31 0.39
CA MET A 97 9.66 11.78 -0.86
C MET A 97 9.07 13.19 -0.72
N SER A 98 8.45 13.49 0.42
CA SER A 98 7.88 14.81 0.71
C SER A 98 8.97 15.87 0.91
N LEU A 99 10.05 15.56 1.62
CA LEU A 99 11.18 16.48 1.82
C LEU A 99 11.93 16.78 0.50
N LEU A 100 11.93 15.83 -0.44
CA LEU A 100 12.46 16.04 -1.79
C LEU A 100 11.50 16.83 -2.69
N GLY A 101 10.35 17.26 -2.19
CA GLY A 101 9.34 17.98 -2.96
C GLY A 101 8.70 17.15 -4.08
N LEU A 102 8.83 15.82 -4.03
CA LEU A 102 8.30 14.95 -5.08
C LEU A 102 6.78 14.77 -4.90
N PRO A 103 5.99 15.05 -5.94
CA PRO A 103 4.54 14.86 -5.87
C PRO A 103 4.20 13.36 -5.75
N ARG A 104 3.05 13.09 -5.15
CA ARG A 104 2.55 11.71 -4.99
C ARG A 104 3.46 10.81 -4.12
N ALA A 105 4.02 11.34 -3.04
CA ALA A 105 4.80 10.59 -2.04
C ALA A 105 4.11 9.28 -1.60
N MET A 106 2.78 9.26 -1.60
CA MET A 106 1.98 8.06 -1.30
C MET A 106 2.30 6.85 -2.19
N TRP A 107 2.80 7.06 -3.42
CA TRP A 107 3.15 5.94 -4.29
C TRP A 107 4.34 5.14 -3.76
N ALA A 108 5.31 5.81 -3.15
CA ALA A 108 6.41 5.16 -2.45
C ALA A 108 5.89 4.44 -1.19
N GLY A 109 5.00 5.06 -0.42
CA GLY A 109 4.36 4.44 0.74
C GLY A 109 3.59 3.16 0.37
N ILE A 110 2.79 3.20 -0.71
CA ILE A 110 2.07 2.03 -1.23
C ILE A 110 3.03 0.93 -1.69
N ALA A 111 4.15 1.30 -2.33
CA ALA A 111 5.17 0.34 -2.74
C ALA A 111 5.81 -0.33 -1.51
N CYS A 112 6.21 0.45 -0.51
CA CYS A 112 6.75 -0.05 0.76
C CYS A 112 5.77 -0.99 1.46
N MET A 113 4.51 -0.57 1.63
CA MET A 113 3.47 -1.38 2.26
C MET A 113 3.28 -2.73 1.55
N SER A 114 3.27 -2.73 0.23
CA SER A 114 3.03 -3.94 -0.56
C SER A 114 4.19 -4.93 -0.55
N VAL A 115 5.41 -4.45 -0.28
CA VAL A 115 6.64 -5.25 -0.24
C VAL A 115 6.98 -5.70 1.19
N CYS A 116 6.69 -4.88 2.20
CA CYS A 116 7.02 -5.14 3.60
C CYS A 116 6.08 -6.20 4.21
N LEU A 117 6.32 -7.45 3.88
CA LEU A 117 5.58 -8.59 4.44
C LEU A 117 6.15 -9.04 5.80
N PRO A 118 5.41 -9.87 6.55
CA PRO A 118 5.89 -10.45 7.81
C PRO A 118 7.17 -11.28 7.64
N PHE A 119 7.29 -12.00 6.52
CA PHE A 119 8.42 -12.88 6.21
C PHE A 119 9.36 -12.23 5.19
N THR A 120 10.65 -12.16 5.51
CA THR A 120 11.67 -11.46 4.70
C THR A 120 11.88 -12.09 3.33
N GLU A 121 11.75 -13.39 3.22
CA GLU A 121 11.87 -14.14 1.95
C GLU A 121 10.82 -13.68 0.94
N ASP A 122 9.56 -13.57 1.39
CA ASP A 122 8.46 -13.08 0.56
C ASP A 122 8.66 -11.64 0.13
N CYS A 123 9.31 -10.81 0.97
CA CYS A 123 9.63 -9.43 0.65
C CYS A 123 10.54 -9.32 -0.58
N LYS A 124 11.57 -10.21 -0.71
CA LYS A 124 12.49 -10.19 -1.87
C LYS A 124 11.74 -10.48 -3.17
N VAL A 125 10.93 -11.54 -3.16
CA VAL A 125 10.13 -11.92 -4.33
C VAL A 125 9.17 -10.81 -4.73
N ARG A 126 8.48 -10.21 -3.75
CA ARG A 126 7.55 -9.09 -4.01
C ARG A 126 8.25 -7.83 -4.47
N ALA A 127 9.42 -7.50 -3.93
CA ALA A 127 10.19 -6.33 -4.39
C ALA A 127 10.56 -6.43 -5.87
N GLY A 128 11.08 -7.58 -6.30
CA GLY A 128 11.39 -7.83 -7.71
C GLY A 128 10.15 -7.73 -8.61
N LYS A 129 9.05 -8.40 -8.23
CA LYS A 129 7.79 -8.33 -8.97
C LYS A 129 7.23 -6.90 -8.99
N ARG A 130 7.33 -6.14 -7.88
CA ARG A 130 6.85 -4.76 -7.79
C ARG A 130 7.59 -3.84 -8.77
N GLY A 131 8.93 -3.88 -8.78
CA GLY A 131 9.74 -3.07 -9.68
C GLY A 131 9.48 -3.40 -11.14
N MET A 132 9.63 -4.67 -11.51
CA MET A 132 9.49 -5.13 -12.90
C MET A 132 8.09 -4.87 -13.46
N PHE A 133 7.03 -5.34 -12.76
CA PHE A 133 5.67 -5.25 -13.29
C PHE A 133 5.07 -3.83 -13.17
N ASN A 134 5.63 -2.96 -12.34
CA ASN A 134 5.32 -1.55 -12.41
C ASN A 134 5.84 -0.93 -13.72
N ILE A 135 7.07 -1.26 -14.14
CA ILE A 135 7.63 -0.81 -15.43
C ILE A 135 6.79 -1.36 -16.58
N VAL A 136 6.48 -2.66 -16.56
CA VAL A 136 5.60 -3.28 -17.59
C VAL A 136 4.26 -2.55 -17.66
N GLY A 137 3.63 -2.28 -16.52
CA GLY A 137 2.36 -1.53 -16.46
C GLY A 137 2.50 -0.11 -17.01
N CYS A 138 3.60 0.59 -16.71
CA CYS A 138 3.87 1.90 -17.29
C CYS A 138 4.01 1.86 -18.81
N LEU A 139 4.73 0.89 -19.33
CA LEU A 139 4.91 0.72 -20.79
C LEU A 139 3.57 0.40 -21.47
N LEU A 140 2.79 -0.52 -20.93
CA LEU A 140 1.46 -0.83 -21.45
C LEU A 140 0.53 0.39 -21.40
N PHE A 141 0.59 1.19 -20.32
CA PHE A 141 -0.16 2.44 -20.23
C PHE A 141 0.26 3.43 -21.32
N VAL A 142 1.56 3.60 -21.57
CA VAL A 142 2.08 4.48 -22.63
C VAL A 142 1.56 4.05 -24.00
N VAL A 143 1.60 2.74 -24.30
CA VAL A 143 1.07 2.21 -25.56
C VAL A 143 -0.42 2.54 -25.70
N LEU A 144 -1.22 2.27 -24.68
CA LEU A 144 -2.65 2.61 -24.70
C LEU A 144 -2.90 4.11 -24.86
N TYR A 145 -2.12 4.94 -24.17
CA TYR A 145 -2.23 6.40 -24.22
C TYR A 145 -1.90 6.96 -25.60
N LEU A 146 -0.97 6.34 -26.35
CA LEU A 146 -0.60 6.77 -27.69
C LEU A 146 -1.55 6.24 -28.77
N VAL A 147 -2.11 5.05 -28.60
CA VAL A 147 -2.97 4.39 -29.61
C VAL A 147 -4.42 4.84 -29.48
N LEU A 148 -4.91 5.06 -28.25
CA LEU A 148 -6.31 5.40 -28.03
C LEU A 148 -6.59 6.89 -28.29
N PRO A 149 -7.78 7.23 -28.82
CA PRO A 149 -8.21 8.62 -28.93
C PRO A 149 -8.41 9.24 -27.55
N LYS A 150 -8.21 10.55 -27.43
CA LYS A 150 -8.28 11.31 -26.16
C LYS A 150 -9.61 11.08 -25.39
N SER A 151 -10.72 10.87 -26.10
CA SER A 151 -12.02 10.54 -25.50
C SER A 151 -12.03 9.25 -24.70
N MET A 152 -11.10 8.33 -24.96
CA MET A 152 -10.98 7.02 -24.29
C MET A 152 -10.06 7.03 -23.08
N TYR A 153 -9.30 8.09 -22.82
CA TYR A 153 -8.35 8.16 -21.70
C TYR A 153 -8.95 7.89 -20.32
N PRO A 154 -10.16 8.38 -19.98
CA PRO A 154 -10.79 8.07 -18.69
C PRO A 154 -11.02 6.57 -18.47
N TYR A 155 -11.23 5.82 -19.56
CA TYR A 155 -11.50 4.38 -19.48
C TYR A 155 -10.24 3.54 -19.21
N ILE A 156 -9.03 4.06 -19.46
CA ILE A 156 -7.79 3.33 -19.18
C ILE A 156 -7.69 3.01 -17.68
N GLY A 157 -8.06 3.95 -16.83
CA GLY A 157 -8.11 3.73 -15.38
C GLY A 157 -9.13 2.65 -14.97
N MET A 158 -10.27 2.61 -15.63
CA MET A 158 -11.31 1.59 -15.41
C MET A 158 -10.80 0.21 -15.83
N ILE A 159 -10.18 0.09 -17.01
CA ILE A 159 -9.54 -1.16 -17.48
C ILE A 159 -8.51 -1.63 -16.44
N GLY A 160 -7.71 -0.69 -15.88
CA GLY A 160 -6.79 -1.01 -14.80
C GLY A 160 -7.47 -1.59 -13.57
N GLY A 161 -8.57 -0.98 -13.11
CA GLY A 161 -9.35 -1.47 -11.98
C GLY A 161 -9.92 -2.87 -12.19
N ILE A 162 -10.51 -3.11 -13.37
CA ILE A 162 -11.01 -4.42 -13.78
C ILE A 162 -9.86 -5.43 -13.82
N GLY A 163 -8.73 -5.07 -14.45
CA GLY A 163 -7.55 -5.91 -14.55
C GLY A 163 -6.99 -6.30 -13.18
N VAL A 164 -6.98 -5.40 -12.20
CA VAL A 164 -6.60 -5.73 -10.81
C VAL A 164 -7.54 -6.77 -10.22
N GLY A 165 -8.85 -6.61 -10.41
CA GLY A 165 -9.86 -7.52 -9.86
C GLY A 165 -9.78 -8.94 -10.42
N TYR A 166 -9.49 -9.08 -11.71
CA TYR A 166 -9.35 -10.38 -12.38
C TYR A 166 -7.92 -10.97 -12.30
N SER A 167 -6.94 -10.23 -11.82
CA SER A 167 -5.56 -10.72 -11.74
C SER A 167 -5.36 -11.66 -10.56
N ALA A 168 -5.09 -12.94 -10.85
CA ALA A 168 -4.79 -13.95 -9.84
C ALA A 168 -3.44 -13.74 -9.14
N GLY A 169 -2.48 -13.05 -9.77
CA GLY A 169 -1.11 -12.89 -9.27
C GLY A 169 -0.72 -11.45 -8.96
N TYR A 170 0.05 -11.26 -7.88
CA TYR A 170 0.55 -9.96 -7.45
C TYR A 170 1.29 -9.17 -8.55
N ALA A 171 1.99 -9.84 -9.43
CA ALA A 171 2.71 -9.23 -10.54
C ALA A 171 1.77 -8.44 -11.46
N TRP A 172 0.74 -9.09 -11.99
CA TRP A 172 -0.26 -8.46 -12.85
C TRP A 172 -1.12 -7.44 -12.13
N GLN A 173 -1.48 -7.69 -10.87
CA GLN A 173 -2.14 -6.67 -10.04
C GLN A 173 -1.30 -5.38 -9.97
N THR A 174 0.03 -5.49 -9.87
CA THR A 174 0.93 -4.33 -9.88
C THR A 174 0.91 -3.59 -11.22
N ALA A 175 0.92 -4.32 -12.34
CA ALA A 175 0.86 -3.73 -13.67
C ALA A 175 -0.46 -2.97 -13.89
N PHE A 176 -1.60 -3.59 -13.64
CA PHE A 176 -2.91 -2.98 -13.84
C PHE A 176 -3.20 -1.83 -12.86
N ASN A 177 -2.74 -1.92 -11.60
CA ASN A 177 -2.85 -0.82 -10.63
C ASN A 177 -2.12 0.46 -11.09
N THR A 178 -1.15 0.32 -11.98
CA THR A 178 -0.45 1.46 -12.58
C THR A 178 -1.34 2.28 -13.50
N PHE A 179 -2.29 1.65 -14.19
CA PHE A 179 -3.21 2.33 -15.10
C PHE A 179 -4.07 3.37 -14.40
N GLY A 180 -4.72 2.99 -13.29
CA GLY A 180 -5.54 3.92 -12.51
C GLY A 180 -4.73 5.12 -11.97
N ALA A 181 -3.52 4.86 -11.49
CA ALA A 181 -2.63 5.90 -10.99
C ALA A 181 -2.16 6.86 -12.09
N LEU A 182 -1.78 6.34 -13.25
CA LEU A 182 -1.30 7.13 -14.37
C LEU A 182 -2.43 7.87 -15.09
N SER A 183 -3.63 7.32 -15.18
CA SER A 183 -4.78 8.01 -15.77
C SER A 183 -5.06 9.35 -15.08
N ILE A 184 -4.98 9.38 -13.74
CA ILE A 184 -5.15 10.62 -12.96
C ILE A 184 -3.92 11.52 -13.08
N ALA A 185 -2.73 10.96 -12.92
CA ALA A 185 -1.50 11.74 -12.86
C ALA A 185 -1.12 12.36 -14.21
N SER A 186 -1.44 11.69 -15.32
CA SER A 186 -1.18 12.23 -16.68
C SER A 186 -1.96 13.51 -16.96
N GLY A 187 -3.16 13.65 -16.39
CA GLY A 187 -3.94 14.89 -16.47
C GLY A 187 -3.36 16.06 -15.65
N LEU A 188 -2.58 15.74 -14.60
CA LEU A 188 -2.02 16.75 -13.67
C LEU A 188 -0.59 17.17 -14.05
N PHE A 189 0.24 16.24 -14.45
CA PHE A 189 1.69 16.43 -14.65
C PHE A 189 2.12 16.22 -16.11
N GLY A 190 1.21 15.79 -16.98
CA GLY A 190 1.54 15.24 -18.29
C GLY A 190 2.03 13.80 -18.20
N MET A 191 1.84 13.04 -19.30
CA MET A 191 2.14 11.60 -19.35
C MET A 191 3.60 11.26 -19.05
N PRO A 192 4.63 11.93 -19.64
CA PRO A 192 6.03 11.55 -19.37
C PRO A 192 6.43 11.72 -17.91
N ALA A 193 6.06 12.85 -17.29
CA ALA A 193 6.36 13.13 -15.88
C ALA A 193 5.62 12.14 -14.96
N ALA A 194 4.36 11.84 -15.24
CA ALA A 194 3.58 10.88 -14.47
C ALA A 194 4.22 9.48 -14.50
N VAL A 195 4.69 9.02 -15.66
CA VAL A 195 5.36 7.72 -15.83
C VAL A 195 6.68 7.68 -15.05
N LEU A 196 7.54 8.69 -15.19
CA LEU A 196 8.81 8.77 -14.48
C LEU A 196 8.61 8.79 -12.95
N LEU A 197 7.68 9.61 -12.46
CA LEU A 197 7.33 9.67 -11.04
C LEU A 197 6.80 8.31 -10.53
N ARG A 198 5.98 7.62 -11.34
CA ARG A 198 5.40 6.33 -10.97
C ARG A 198 6.47 5.25 -10.85
N ILE A 199 7.35 5.15 -11.85
CA ILE A 199 8.47 4.19 -11.85
C ILE A 199 9.41 4.52 -10.68
N GLY A 200 9.86 5.77 -10.56
CA GLY A 200 10.78 6.20 -9.52
C GLY A 200 10.26 5.91 -8.11
N ALA A 201 9.01 6.29 -7.81
CA ALA A 201 8.42 6.06 -6.50
C ALA A 201 8.26 4.55 -6.17
N ASN A 202 7.91 3.72 -7.14
CA ASN A 202 7.76 2.28 -6.91
C ASN A 202 9.11 1.57 -6.77
N VAL A 203 10.10 1.90 -7.60
CA VAL A 203 11.46 1.36 -7.49
C VAL A 203 12.10 1.80 -6.19
N PHE A 204 12.01 3.09 -5.84
CA PHE A 204 12.48 3.62 -4.57
C PHE A 204 11.82 2.87 -3.39
N GLY A 205 10.50 2.78 -3.34
CA GLY A 205 9.80 2.12 -2.24
C GLY A 205 10.16 0.64 -2.08
N ALA A 206 10.31 -0.08 -3.20
CA ALA A 206 10.73 -1.48 -3.19
C ALA A 206 12.19 -1.63 -2.68
N ALA A 207 13.12 -0.85 -3.22
CA ALA A 207 14.53 -0.88 -2.82
C ALA A 207 14.72 -0.43 -1.37
N TYR A 208 14.07 0.65 -0.96
CA TYR A 208 14.10 1.18 0.39
C TYR A 208 13.63 0.16 1.43
N THR A 209 12.50 -0.51 1.14
CA THR A 209 12.01 -1.59 2.01
C THR A 209 13.02 -2.72 2.14
N MET A 210 13.68 -3.12 1.06
CA MET A 210 14.68 -4.18 1.10
C MET A 210 15.91 -3.80 1.90
N ILE A 211 16.37 -2.54 1.76
CA ILE A 211 17.52 -2.01 2.54
C ILE A 211 17.18 -2.01 4.03
N LEU A 212 16.03 -1.45 4.42
CA LEU A 212 15.65 -1.37 5.83
C LEU A 212 15.35 -2.75 6.44
N ASN A 213 14.79 -3.68 5.69
CA ASN A 213 14.64 -5.06 6.16
C ASN A 213 16.00 -5.71 6.46
N LYS A 214 16.98 -5.59 5.54
CA LYS A 214 18.33 -6.11 5.75
C LYS A 214 19.04 -5.48 6.96
N LEU A 215 18.88 -4.16 7.14
CA LEU A 215 19.43 -3.45 8.29
C LEU A 215 18.78 -3.90 9.59
N GLY A 216 17.46 -4.06 9.61
CA GLY A 216 16.70 -4.55 10.74
C GLY A 216 17.11 -5.99 11.14
N ASP A 217 17.27 -6.87 10.17
CA ASP A 217 17.68 -8.25 10.40
C ASP A 217 19.12 -8.30 10.98
N LYS A 218 20.06 -7.51 10.44
CA LYS A 218 21.43 -7.39 10.97
C LYS A 218 21.44 -6.85 12.40
N PHE A 219 20.64 -5.82 12.67
CA PHE A 219 20.56 -5.23 14.01
C PHE A 219 19.99 -6.25 15.03
N ALA A 220 18.94 -6.97 14.65
CA ALA A 220 18.37 -8.02 15.49
C ALA A 220 19.39 -9.14 15.79
N GLN A 221 20.16 -9.55 14.79
CA GLN A 221 21.24 -10.53 14.94
C GLN A 221 22.35 -10.04 15.87
N TYR A 222 22.79 -8.78 15.71
CA TYR A 222 23.79 -8.16 16.57
C TYR A 222 23.34 -8.12 18.04
N MET A 223 22.12 -7.70 18.29
CA MET A 223 21.56 -7.65 19.65
C MET A 223 21.45 -9.04 20.29
N TRP A 224 21.12 -10.05 19.50
CA TRP A 224 21.03 -11.42 19.98
C TRP A 224 22.43 -11.98 20.37
N VAL A 225 23.45 -11.74 19.54
CA VAL A 225 24.84 -12.13 19.83
C VAL A 225 25.34 -11.45 21.10
N ARG A 226 25.12 -10.15 21.24
CA ARG A 226 25.52 -9.39 22.42
C ARG A 226 24.86 -9.92 23.69
N LYS A 227 23.56 -10.21 23.65
CA LYS A 227 22.85 -10.78 24.81
C LYS A 227 23.36 -12.17 25.22
N LYS A 228 23.86 -12.96 24.27
CA LYS A 228 24.51 -14.25 24.58
C LYS A 228 25.92 -14.11 25.17
N ALA A 229 26.60 -13.02 24.88
CA ALA A 229 27.95 -12.77 25.42
C ALA A 229 27.92 -12.18 26.83
N GLU A 230 26.78 -11.70 27.29
CA GLU A 230 26.54 -11.12 28.63
C GLU A 230 26.02 -12.18 29.65
N ILE A 231 25.77 -13.44 29.19
CA ILE A 231 25.38 -14.61 30.01
C ILE A 231 26.56 -15.59 30.13
#